data_ce0e1383e8667d660a817dc58d0d025d
#
_entry.id   ce0e1383e8667d660a817dc58d0d025d
#
_cell.length_a   1.000
_cell.length_b   1.000
_cell.length_c   1.000
_cell.angle_alpha   90.00
_cell.angle_beta   90.00
_cell.angle_gamma   90.00
#
_symmetry.space_group_name_H-M   'P 1'
#
loop_
_entity.id
_entity.type
_entity.pdbx_description
1 polymer ?
#
loop_
_entity_poly.entity_id
_entity_poly.type
_entity_poly.pdbx_seq_one_letter_code
_entity_poly.pdbx_strand_id
1 'polypeptide(L)'
;MKLSIVKSIVKSALGLSGKTHLQVGQPAPELAVDEAGHVWTLAEVNGQPFVLYFYPKDDTPGCTKESCSFRDAVPAFGGLGVRVFGASRDDAASHRAFKQKYNLNFPLLVDGDGALGTRWGVEDGGISRRVSFLVDASGIIRNIWDPVSVTGHAEQVASALKSL
;
A
#
# COMPACT_ATOMS: atom_id res chain seq x y z
N MET A 1 -4.06 -24.47 27.18
CA MET A 1 -3.84 -24.01 25.80
C MET A 1 -2.54 -24.59 25.29
N LYS A 2 -2.55 -25.19 24.12
CA LYS A 2 -1.34 -25.85 23.58
C LYS A 2 -0.30 -24.81 23.18
N LEU A 3 0.96 -25.07 23.48
CA LEU A 3 2.07 -24.17 23.20
C LEU A 3 2.18 -23.77 21.71
N SER A 4 1.78 -24.66 20.81
CA SER A 4 1.73 -24.43 19.37
C SER A 4 0.72 -23.34 18.97
N ILE A 5 -0.42 -23.27 19.65
CA ILE A 5 -1.44 -22.26 19.41
C ILE A 5 -0.95 -20.89 19.86
N VAL A 6 -0.31 -20.83 21.04
CA VAL A 6 0.28 -19.58 21.55
C VAL A 6 1.36 -19.07 20.62
N LYS A 7 2.23 -19.94 20.11
CA LYS A 7 3.28 -19.56 19.14
C LYS A 7 2.67 -19.05 17.83
N SER A 8 1.58 -19.65 17.35
CA SER A 8 0.90 -19.20 16.14
C SER A 8 0.24 -17.83 16.33
N ILE A 9 -0.42 -17.61 17.45
CA ILE A 9 -1.04 -16.31 17.79
C ILE A 9 0.02 -15.22 17.92
N VAL A 10 1.13 -15.50 18.61
CA VAL A 10 2.22 -14.55 18.78
C VAL A 10 2.87 -14.20 17.43
N LYS A 11 3.10 -15.19 16.57
CA LYS A 11 3.61 -14.97 15.21
C LYS A 11 2.67 -14.08 14.38
N SER A 12 1.37 -14.35 14.45
CA SER A 12 0.36 -13.57 13.75
C SER A 12 0.29 -12.14 14.29
N ALA A 13 0.30 -11.97 15.61
CA ALA A 13 0.26 -10.66 16.26
C ALA A 13 1.52 -9.81 15.98
N LEU A 14 2.67 -10.45 15.76
CA LEU A 14 3.94 -9.79 15.46
C LEU A 14 4.21 -9.64 13.95
N GLY A 15 3.26 -9.99 13.09
CA GLY A 15 3.45 -9.95 11.64
C GLY A 15 4.42 -11.00 11.11
N LEU A 16 4.88 -11.91 11.94
CA LEU A 16 5.85 -12.96 11.58
C LEU A 16 5.26 -14.07 10.71
N SER A 17 3.94 -14.04 10.48
CA SER A 17 3.28 -14.96 9.54
C SER A 17 3.50 -14.60 8.07
N GLY A 18 4.06 -13.41 7.79
CA GLY A 18 4.42 -12.97 6.45
C GLY A 18 3.25 -12.65 5.52
N LYS A 19 2.02 -12.61 6.01
CA LYS A 19 0.82 -12.32 5.21
C LYS A 19 -0.11 -11.35 5.92
N THR A 20 -0.78 -10.50 5.12
CA THR A 20 -1.88 -9.69 5.64
C THR A 20 -3.06 -10.57 6.07
N HIS A 21 -3.81 -10.10 7.09
CA HIS A 21 -5.06 -10.74 7.50
C HIS A 21 -6.23 -10.44 6.57
N LEU A 22 -6.08 -9.44 5.68
CA LEU A 22 -7.13 -9.07 4.73
C LEU A 22 -7.23 -10.10 3.60
N GLN A 23 -8.41 -10.20 3.02
CA GLN A 23 -8.72 -11.12 1.94
C GLN A 23 -9.41 -10.40 0.78
N VAL A 24 -9.23 -10.91 -0.42
CA VAL A 24 -10.00 -10.48 -1.59
C VAL A 24 -11.49 -10.67 -1.31
N GLY A 25 -12.30 -9.67 -1.67
CA GLY A 25 -13.74 -9.64 -1.41
C GLY A 25 -14.13 -8.92 -0.13
N GLN A 26 -13.18 -8.57 0.73
CA GLN A 26 -13.46 -7.77 1.93
C GLN A 26 -13.48 -6.28 1.62
N PRO A 27 -14.24 -5.47 2.40
CA PRO A 27 -14.15 -4.02 2.34
C PRO A 27 -12.73 -3.54 2.70
N ALA A 28 -12.25 -2.52 1.98
CA ALA A 28 -10.97 -1.90 2.28
C ALA A 28 -11.04 -1.14 3.62
N PRO A 29 -9.99 -1.22 4.46
CA PRO A 29 -9.85 -0.33 5.62
C PRO A 29 -9.65 1.12 5.22
N GLU A 30 -9.77 2.03 6.19
CA GLU A 30 -9.60 3.46 5.97
C GLU A 30 -8.17 3.84 5.58
N LEU A 31 -8.04 4.97 4.88
CA LEU A 31 -6.78 5.56 4.45
C LEU A 31 -6.16 6.46 5.53
N ALA A 32 -5.31 7.40 5.16
CA ALA A 32 -4.56 8.25 6.09
C ALA A 32 -4.19 9.58 5.46
N VAL A 33 -3.48 10.42 6.22
CA VAL A 33 -2.94 11.70 5.77
C VAL A 33 -1.76 11.49 4.83
N ASP A 34 -1.65 12.34 3.80
CA ASP A 34 -0.50 12.33 2.89
C ASP A 34 0.61 13.29 3.31
N GLU A 35 1.67 13.38 2.50
CA GLU A 35 2.86 14.22 2.70
C GLU A 35 2.56 15.73 2.69
N ALA A 36 1.45 16.12 2.10
CA ALA A 36 1.02 17.52 2.03
C ALA A 36 0.02 17.89 3.12
N GLY A 37 -0.34 16.94 4.00
CA GLY A 37 -1.31 17.16 5.08
C GLY A 37 -2.77 16.94 4.68
N HIS A 38 -3.03 16.46 3.47
CA HIS A 38 -4.39 16.11 3.05
C HIS A 38 -4.80 14.76 3.64
N VAL A 39 -5.94 14.71 4.32
CA VAL A 39 -6.47 13.47 4.89
C VAL A 39 -7.33 12.77 3.84
N TRP A 40 -6.81 11.67 3.32
CA TRP A 40 -7.55 10.82 2.39
C TRP A 40 -8.46 9.86 3.14
N THR A 41 -9.71 9.75 2.68
CA THR A 41 -10.71 8.85 3.24
C THR A 41 -11.30 7.97 2.14
N LEU A 42 -11.85 6.83 2.52
CA LEU A 42 -12.57 5.97 1.57
C LEU A 42 -13.76 6.71 0.94
N ALA A 43 -14.42 7.58 1.70
CA ALA A 43 -15.53 8.38 1.20
C ALA A 43 -15.10 9.30 0.06
N GLU A 44 -13.90 9.92 0.16
CA GLU A 44 -13.38 10.82 -0.87
C GLU A 44 -13.06 10.07 -2.17
N VAL A 45 -12.55 8.85 -2.09
CA VAL A 45 -12.20 8.04 -3.26
C VAL A 45 -13.34 7.13 -3.72
N ASN A 46 -14.50 7.20 -3.08
CA ASN A 46 -15.65 6.38 -3.44
C ASN A 46 -16.05 6.60 -4.91
N GLY A 47 -16.30 5.51 -5.61
CA GLY A 47 -16.62 5.54 -7.03
C GLY A 47 -15.41 5.46 -7.95
N GLN A 48 -14.19 5.42 -7.41
CA GLN A 48 -12.95 5.27 -8.17
C GLN A 48 -12.12 4.10 -7.63
N PRO A 49 -11.63 3.22 -8.50
CA PRO A 49 -10.65 2.21 -8.09
C PRO A 49 -9.36 2.88 -7.61
N PHE A 50 -8.66 2.24 -6.70
CA PHE A 50 -7.33 2.69 -6.30
C PHE A 50 -6.38 1.54 -6.03
N VAL A 51 -5.09 1.85 -6.15
CA VAL A 51 -3.99 0.99 -5.75
C VAL A 51 -3.34 1.60 -4.52
N LEU A 52 -3.15 0.81 -3.47
CA LEU A 52 -2.37 1.20 -2.30
C LEU A 52 -1.21 0.23 -2.18
N TYR A 53 0.02 0.74 -2.31
CA TYR A 53 1.20 -0.07 -2.11
C TYR A 53 1.98 0.39 -0.88
N PHE A 54 2.29 -0.56 -0.01
CA PHE A 54 3.14 -0.37 1.16
C PHE A 54 4.57 -0.76 0.83
N TYR A 55 5.53 0.00 1.34
CA TYR A 55 6.95 -0.26 1.14
C TYR A 55 7.74 0.05 2.41
N PRO A 56 8.92 -0.58 2.61
CA PRO A 56 9.65 -0.47 3.88
C PRO A 56 10.20 0.93 4.18
N LYS A 57 10.80 1.62 3.21
CA LYS A 57 11.48 2.89 3.49
C LYS A 57 11.73 3.73 2.24
N ASP A 58 11.48 5.05 2.36
CA ASP A 58 11.77 6.03 1.32
C ASP A 58 13.24 5.97 0.87
N ASP A 59 13.45 6.21 -0.42
CA ASP A 59 14.77 6.37 -1.05
C ASP A 59 15.74 5.21 -0.81
N THR A 60 15.21 4.00 -0.68
CA THR A 60 16.00 2.76 -0.75
C THR A 60 15.89 2.17 -2.16
N PRO A 61 16.87 1.36 -2.63
CA PRO A 61 16.89 0.92 -4.04
C PRO A 61 15.62 0.23 -4.52
N GLY A 62 15.11 -0.74 -3.79
CA GLY A 62 13.90 -1.47 -4.17
C GLY A 62 12.63 -0.61 -4.11
N CYS A 63 12.50 0.22 -3.08
CA CYS A 63 11.36 1.13 -2.92
C CYS A 63 11.37 2.24 -3.97
N THR A 64 12.53 2.75 -4.33
CA THR A 64 12.70 3.73 -5.40
C THR A 64 12.29 3.14 -6.74
N LYS A 65 12.75 1.93 -7.06
CA LYS A 65 12.39 1.22 -8.30
C LYS A 65 10.88 1.01 -8.40
N GLU A 66 10.24 0.56 -7.33
CA GLU A 66 8.79 0.34 -7.26
C GLU A 66 8.03 1.64 -7.47
N SER A 67 8.39 2.68 -6.73
CA SER A 67 7.72 3.99 -6.79
C SER A 67 7.87 4.64 -8.16
N CYS A 68 9.04 4.57 -8.77
CA CYS A 68 9.27 5.07 -10.14
C CYS A 68 8.48 4.27 -11.19
N SER A 69 8.33 2.96 -11.00
CA SER A 69 7.51 2.13 -11.89
C SER A 69 6.04 2.53 -11.82
N PHE A 70 5.50 2.79 -10.63
CA PHE A 70 4.15 3.33 -10.48
C PHE A 70 4.01 4.73 -11.04
N ARG A 71 5.00 5.61 -10.81
CA ARG A 71 5.02 6.96 -11.42
C ARG A 71 4.84 6.90 -12.93
N ASP A 72 5.58 6.01 -13.59
CA ASP A 72 5.53 5.87 -15.04
C ASP A 72 4.20 5.25 -15.51
N ALA A 73 3.53 4.47 -14.68
CA ALA A 73 2.25 3.84 -14.98
C ALA A 73 1.03 4.74 -14.70
N VAL A 74 1.15 5.75 -13.86
CA VAL A 74 0.03 6.63 -13.45
C VAL A 74 -0.72 7.27 -14.62
N PRO A 75 -0.07 7.76 -15.70
CA PRO A 75 -0.83 8.31 -16.83
C PRO A 75 -1.80 7.30 -17.46
N ALA A 76 -1.41 6.04 -17.59
CA ALA A 76 -2.29 4.98 -18.08
C ALA A 76 -3.39 4.63 -17.07
N PHE A 77 -3.06 4.56 -15.77
CA PHE A 77 -4.03 4.29 -14.70
C PHE A 77 -5.05 5.42 -14.60
N GLY A 78 -4.61 6.68 -14.69
CA GLY A 78 -5.48 7.84 -14.67
C GLY A 78 -6.49 7.85 -15.82
N GLY A 79 -6.10 7.38 -17.01
CA GLY A 79 -7.00 7.17 -18.14
C GLY A 79 -8.08 6.14 -17.86
N LEU A 80 -7.88 5.24 -16.90
CA LEU A 80 -8.86 4.27 -16.43
C LEU A 80 -9.59 4.73 -15.15
N GLY A 81 -9.35 5.95 -14.69
CA GLY A 81 -9.93 6.49 -13.45
C GLY A 81 -9.35 5.89 -12.17
N VAL A 82 -8.14 5.35 -12.21
CA VAL A 82 -7.51 4.66 -11.08
C VAL A 82 -6.49 5.57 -10.38
N ARG A 83 -6.63 5.69 -9.05
CA ARG A 83 -5.66 6.42 -8.21
C ARG A 83 -4.59 5.48 -7.68
N VAL A 84 -3.41 6.03 -7.40
CA VAL A 84 -2.31 5.32 -6.75
C VAL A 84 -1.95 6.03 -5.46
N PHE A 85 -1.74 5.27 -4.38
CA PHE A 85 -1.20 5.74 -3.11
C PHE A 85 -0.01 4.87 -2.72
N GLY A 86 1.10 5.51 -2.36
CA GLY A 86 2.19 4.83 -1.66
C GLY A 86 2.04 5.05 -0.16
N ALA A 87 2.60 4.16 0.66
CA ALA A 87 2.59 4.29 2.11
C ALA A 87 3.80 3.65 2.75
N SER A 88 4.38 4.31 3.74
CA SER A 88 5.41 3.75 4.61
C SER A 88 5.38 4.43 5.98
N ARG A 89 6.24 3.94 6.90
CA ARG A 89 6.40 4.49 8.24
C ARG A 89 7.20 5.80 8.28
N ASP A 90 7.77 6.23 7.15
CA ASP A 90 8.51 7.49 7.05
C ASP A 90 7.60 8.69 7.33
N ASP A 91 8.19 9.78 7.83
CA ASP A 91 7.44 10.99 8.14
C ASP A 91 7.12 11.83 6.89
N ALA A 92 6.32 12.89 7.07
CA ALA A 92 5.90 13.73 5.97
C ALA A 92 7.08 14.43 5.28
N ALA A 93 8.09 14.84 6.03
CA ALA A 93 9.29 15.50 5.48
C ALA A 93 10.08 14.53 4.57
N SER A 94 10.27 13.29 5.01
CA SER A 94 10.91 12.24 4.21
C SER A 94 10.11 11.96 2.92
N HIS A 95 8.80 11.82 3.04
CA HIS A 95 7.92 11.61 1.88
C HIS A 95 7.98 12.77 0.88
N ARG A 96 7.98 14.02 1.36
CA ARG A 96 8.12 15.19 0.47
C ARG A 96 9.45 15.19 -0.28
N ALA A 97 10.55 14.88 0.41
CA ALA A 97 11.87 14.80 -0.20
C ALA A 97 11.95 13.67 -1.25
N PHE A 98 11.42 12.50 -0.92
CA PHE A 98 11.36 11.36 -1.84
C PHE A 98 10.53 11.67 -3.09
N LYS A 99 9.34 12.22 -2.89
CA LYS A 99 8.45 12.63 -3.98
C LYS A 99 9.09 13.66 -4.91
N GLN A 100 9.76 14.68 -4.34
CA GLN A 100 10.45 15.69 -5.11
C GLN A 100 11.64 15.12 -5.88
N LYS A 101 12.45 14.30 -5.24
CA LYS A 101 13.67 13.72 -5.84
C LYS A 101 13.37 12.91 -7.09
N TYR A 102 12.29 12.15 -7.08
CA TYR A 102 11.93 11.24 -8.17
C TYR A 102 10.68 11.66 -8.96
N ASN A 103 10.18 12.86 -8.74
CA ASN A 103 8.98 13.38 -9.40
C ASN A 103 7.78 12.43 -9.30
N LEU A 104 7.54 11.88 -8.11
CA LEU A 104 6.40 11.01 -7.90
C LEU A 104 5.10 11.81 -8.04
N ASN A 105 4.16 11.29 -8.81
CA ASN A 105 2.94 11.96 -9.23
C ASN A 105 1.68 11.40 -8.56
N PHE A 106 1.83 10.91 -7.35
CA PHE A 106 0.74 10.38 -6.51
C PHE A 106 1.03 10.66 -5.04
N PRO A 107 -0.01 10.66 -4.17
CA PRO A 107 0.18 10.88 -2.75
C PRO A 107 0.97 9.77 -2.07
N LEU A 108 1.78 10.15 -1.08
CA LEU A 108 2.46 9.23 -0.17
C LEU A 108 1.83 9.35 1.21
N LEU A 109 1.16 8.30 1.68
CA LEU A 109 0.49 8.30 2.98
C LEU A 109 1.52 8.15 4.10
N VAL A 110 1.34 8.96 5.15
CA VAL A 110 2.21 8.99 6.32
C VAL A 110 1.65 8.05 7.38
N ASP A 111 2.43 7.05 7.76
CA ASP A 111 2.06 6.05 8.75
C ASP A 111 3.06 6.04 9.94
N GLY A 112 3.30 7.20 10.52
CA GLY A 112 4.31 7.38 11.56
C GLY A 112 4.13 6.50 12.80
N ASP A 113 2.89 6.26 13.20
CA ASP A 113 2.54 5.42 14.36
C ASP A 113 2.22 3.95 14.01
N GLY A 114 2.20 3.60 12.72
CA GLY A 114 1.89 2.25 12.26
C GLY A 114 0.41 1.89 12.25
N ALA A 115 -0.48 2.84 12.51
CA ALA A 115 -1.93 2.57 12.56
C ALA A 115 -2.47 2.13 11.20
N LEU A 116 -2.04 2.77 10.11
CA LEU A 116 -2.43 2.39 8.74
C LEU A 116 -1.96 0.99 8.42
N GLY A 117 -0.67 0.70 8.61
CA GLY A 117 -0.09 -0.62 8.34
C GLY A 117 -0.73 -1.71 9.18
N THR A 118 -1.12 -1.40 10.40
CA THR A 118 -1.84 -2.34 11.29
C THR A 118 -3.23 -2.65 10.75
N ARG A 119 -3.97 -1.63 10.32
CA ARG A 119 -5.31 -1.84 9.72
C ARG A 119 -5.25 -2.69 8.45
N TRP A 120 -4.22 -2.50 7.63
CA TRP A 120 -4.05 -3.22 6.38
C TRP A 120 -3.24 -4.52 6.53
N GLY A 121 -2.77 -4.82 7.75
CA GLY A 121 -2.08 -6.08 8.05
C GLY A 121 -0.67 -6.18 7.48
N VAL A 122 0.03 -5.06 7.32
CA VAL A 122 1.38 -5.00 6.73
C VAL A 122 2.46 -4.50 7.69
N GLU A 123 2.08 -4.05 8.88
CA GLU A 123 3.03 -3.58 9.89
C GLU A 123 3.90 -4.74 10.40
N ASP A 124 5.20 -4.53 10.45
CA ASP A 124 6.17 -5.52 10.88
C ASP A 124 7.36 -4.85 11.58
N GLY A 125 7.34 -4.84 12.90
CA GLY A 125 8.48 -4.37 13.71
C GLY A 125 8.91 -2.92 13.47
N GLY A 126 7.97 -2.03 13.13
CA GLY A 126 8.26 -0.61 12.91
C GLY A 126 8.48 -0.22 11.46
N ILE A 127 8.32 -1.15 10.54
CA ILE A 127 8.31 -0.89 9.09
C ILE A 127 7.08 -1.53 8.44
N SER A 128 6.77 -1.12 7.24
CA SER A 128 5.76 -1.80 6.42
C SER A 128 6.41 -2.90 5.59
N ARG A 129 5.78 -4.06 5.52
CA ARG A 129 6.13 -5.08 4.53
C ARG A 129 5.75 -4.58 3.14
N ARG A 130 6.37 -5.12 2.10
CA ARG A 130 6.08 -4.77 0.71
C ARG A 130 4.85 -5.52 0.23
N VAL A 131 3.70 -4.86 0.29
CA VAL A 131 2.38 -5.41 -0.05
C VAL A 131 1.60 -4.39 -0.85
N SER A 132 0.93 -4.82 -1.91
CA SER A 132 0.04 -3.97 -2.69
C SER A 132 -1.38 -4.49 -2.69
N PHE A 133 -2.33 -3.56 -2.71
CA PHE A 133 -3.75 -3.83 -2.76
C PHE A 133 -4.38 -3.11 -3.94
N LEU A 134 -5.25 -3.80 -4.65
CA LEU A 134 -6.13 -3.20 -5.65
C LEU A 134 -7.56 -3.21 -5.10
N VAL A 135 -8.16 -2.03 -5.01
CA VAL A 135 -9.51 -1.83 -4.48
C VAL A 135 -10.39 -1.29 -5.61
N ASP A 136 -11.58 -1.86 -5.77
CA ASP A 136 -12.50 -1.43 -6.82
C ASP A 136 -13.28 -0.17 -6.46
N ALA A 137 -14.08 0.34 -7.41
CA ALA A 137 -14.88 1.54 -7.24
C ALA A 137 -15.91 1.46 -6.10
N SER A 138 -16.26 0.25 -5.67
CA SER A 138 -17.18 0.02 -4.54
C SER A 138 -16.46 -0.10 -3.19
N GLY A 139 -15.14 0.04 -3.17
CA GLY A 139 -14.34 -0.07 -1.94
C GLY A 139 -14.03 -1.51 -1.53
N ILE A 140 -14.13 -2.46 -2.43
CA ILE A 140 -13.88 -3.88 -2.17
C ILE A 140 -12.49 -4.26 -2.69
N ILE A 141 -11.71 -4.98 -1.86
CA ILE A 141 -10.39 -5.49 -2.24
C ILE A 141 -10.55 -6.54 -3.33
N ARG A 142 -9.90 -6.33 -4.47
CA ARG A 142 -9.96 -7.23 -5.63
C ARG A 142 -8.68 -8.05 -5.82
N ASN A 143 -7.54 -7.48 -5.49
CA ASN A 143 -6.25 -8.17 -5.58
C ASN A 143 -5.37 -7.80 -4.39
N ILE A 144 -4.58 -8.76 -3.95
CA ILE A 144 -3.54 -8.58 -2.92
C ILE A 144 -2.26 -9.24 -3.44
N TRP A 145 -1.17 -8.47 -3.45
CA TRP A 145 0.17 -8.99 -3.72
C TRP A 145 0.97 -8.95 -2.42
N ASP A 146 1.20 -10.10 -1.82
CA ASP A 146 1.86 -10.21 -0.51
C ASP A 146 2.76 -11.45 -0.45
N PRO A 147 4.09 -11.30 -0.53
CA PRO A 147 4.85 -10.06 -0.76
C PRO A 147 4.88 -9.65 -2.24
N VAL A 148 5.30 -8.39 -2.48
CA VAL A 148 5.52 -7.88 -3.83
C VAL A 148 6.93 -8.23 -4.30
N SER A 149 7.04 -8.73 -5.53
CA SER A 149 8.29 -8.70 -6.29
C SER A 149 8.30 -7.41 -7.12
N VAL A 150 9.30 -6.54 -6.91
CA VAL A 150 9.32 -5.20 -7.50
C VAL A 150 9.39 -5.24 -9.03
N THR A 151 10.20 -6.15 -9.58
CA THR A 151 10.34 -6.28 -11.04
C THR A 151 9.03 -6.74 -11.68
N GLY A 152 8.47 -5.91 -12.57
CA GLY A 152 7.23 -6.22 -13.28
C GLY A 152 5.96 -6.02 -12.47
N HIS A 153 6.04 -5.44 -11.27
CA HIS A 153 4.86 -5.29 -10.41
C HIS A 153 3.83 -4.30 -10.97
N ALA A 154 4.28 -3.14 -11.48
CA ALA A 154 3.35 -2.18 -12.07
C ALA A 154 2.58 -2.77 -13.25
N GLU A 155 3.21 -3.63 -14.05
CA GLU A 155 2.58 -4.36 -15.15
C GLU A 155 1.58 -5.41 -14.64
N GLN A 156 1.88 -6.08 -13.53
CA GLN A 156 0.92 -7.00 -12.87
C GLN A 156 -0.33 -6.26 -12.44
N VAL A 157 -0.17 -5.09 -11.83
CA VAL A 157 -1.28 -4.23 -11.41
C VAL A 157 -2.07 -3.75 -12.62
N ALA A 158 -1.40 -3.28 -13.67
CA ALA A 158 -2.05 -2.85 -14.91
C ALA A 158 -2.90 -3.98 -15.52
N SER A 159 -2.39 -5.20 -15.50
CA SER A 159 -3.11 -6.38 -15.98
C SER A 159 -4.37 -6.66 -15.15
N ALA A 160 -4.27 -6.56 -13.82
CA ALA A 160 -5.39 -6.76 -12.91
C ALA A 160 -6.47 -5.69 -13.09
N LEU A 161 -6.10 -4.45 -13.37
CA LEU A 161 -7.03 -3.35 -13.63
C LEU A 161 -7.97 -3.62 -14.81
N LYS A 162 -7.52 -4.35 -15.81
CA LYS A 162 -8.33 -4.70 -16.97
C LYS A 162 -9.46 -5.67 -16.64
N SER A 163 -9.40 -6.33 -15.49
CA SER A 163 -10.41 -7.30 -15.04
C SER A 163 -11.40 -6.73 -14.03
N LEU A 164 -11.32 -5.44 -13.73
CA LEU A 164 -12.27 -4.78 -12.82
C LEU A 164 -13.63 -4.53 -13.46
#